data_3065f83fefa1af5eaa3fe83b8a3bfdc4
#
_entry.id   3065f83fefa1af5eaa3fe83b8a3bfdc4
#
_cell.length_a   1.000
_cell.length_b   1.000
_cell.length_c   1.000
_cell.angle_alpha   90.00
_cell.angle_beta   90.00
_cell.angle_gamma   90.00
#
_symmetry.space_group_name_H-M   'P 1'
#
loop_
_entity.id
_entity.type
_entity.pdbx_description
1 polymer ?
#
loop_
_entity_poly.entity_id
_entity_poly.type
_entity_poly.pdbx_seq_one_letter_code
_entity_poly.pdbx_strand_id
1 'polypeptide(L)'
;MAQFQSDAAEIEQLTPPRVGRITLYCVVALIAAAITFACLSRVDMIVTAQGRLITTRPNLVVQPLETSVIREIRVKAGDVVNRGDVLAVLDPTFSQADLAQLRARLAGFDASIDRLRAELDGADYGVDETANADQALQRRVFLQRKAAYDLQIQNYDAQIASARANLKTAQNEELVLAQRLDTMQSIEAMRNALMAKEVGSRLNFLLSRDARLEVESNLARIRGSIVDNTHRLDKARADQKVFAAEFRRAAYQELVETLPKRNGTAEELKKAELRRQLIVLNAPADAVVLDIANRTVGSVVREAETLFVLVPRDETLRAEVNVEGRDIGQVAVGQAVRVKFEAFPFQKYGTATGEVGVISQDSFSPEAKAEGVRRSSAPYYRVLIDLRDTHLRLPSGRVQLIPGMAVTAEMKVGQRTVISYFLYPLLRGLDESIREY
;
A
#
# COMPACT_ATOMS: atom_id res chain seq x y z
N MET A 1 77.16 -91.89 29.16
CA MET A 1 77.21 -90.92 28.02
C MET A 1 76.19 -89.80 28.32
N ALA A 2 76.70 -88.71 28.79
CA ALA A 2 75.82 -87.55 29.03
C ALA A 2 75.72 -86.78 27.70
N GLN A 3 74.57 -86.70 27.19
CA GLN A 3 74.29 -85.87 25.99
C GLN A 3 74.12 -84.43 26.42
N PHE A 4 75.00 -83.56 25.92
CA PHE A 4 74.81 -82.14 26.03
C PHE A 4 73.64 -81.73 25.12
N GLN A 5 72.47 -81.53 25.73
CA GLN A 5 71.38 -80.78 25.07
C GLN A 5 71.65 -79.28 25.26
N SER A 6 71.44 -78.49 24.21
CA SER A 6 71.59 -77.04 24.31
C SER A 6 70.54 -76.48 25.25
N ASP A 7 70.90 -75.53 26.10
CA ASP A 7 70.04 -74.84 27.10
C ASP A 7 68.66 -74.36 26.47
N ALA A 8 68.67 -74.11 25.18
CA ALA A 8 67.43 -73.71 24.48
C ALA A 8 66.40 -74.82 24.37
N ALA A 9 66.80 -76.15 24.26
CA ALA A 9 65.89 -77.28 24.15
C ALA A 9 65.30 -77.66 25.53
N GLU A 10 66.03 -77.37 26.61
CA GLU A 10 65.53 -77.60 27.98
C GLU A 10 64.52 -76.59 28.42
N ILE A 11 64.63 -75.35 27.94
CA ILE A 11 63.61 -74.31 28.20
C ILE A 11 62.31 -74.61 27.43
N GLU A 12 62.36 -75.27 26.26
CA GLU A 12 61.19 -75.61 25.47
C GLU A 12 60.37 -76.75 26.06
N GLN A 13 60.98 -77.63 26.90
CA GLN A 13 60.34 -78.77 27.57
C GLN A 13 59.70 -78.40 28.97
N LEU A 14 60.05 -77.29 29.53
CA LEU A 14 59.47 -76.86 30.81
C LEU A 14 57.99 -76.45 30.60
N THR A 15 57.11 -77.26 31.13
CA THR A 15 55.68 -76.88 31.16
C THR A 15 55.55 -75.61 32.01
N PRO A 16 55.03 -74.50 31.42
CA PRO A 16 54.96 -73.23 32.10
C PRO A 16 54.15 -73.38 33.43
N PRO A 17 54.65 -72.79 34.52
CA PRO A 17 53.98 -72.93 35.83
C PRO A 17 52.52 -72.53 35.77
N ARG A 18 51.65 -73.21 36.51
CA ARG A 18 50.15 -73.00 36.51
C ARG A 18 49.79 -71.52 36.74
N VAL A 19 50.60 -70.82 37.56
CA VAL A 19 50.49 -69.38 37.81
C VAL A 19 50.63 -68.56 36.55
N GLY A 20 51.63 -68.83 35.66
CA GLY A 20 51.87 -68.13 34.45
C GLY A 20 50.74 -68.32 33.41
N ARG A 21 50.07 -69.49 33.39
CA ARG A 21 48.92 -69.71 32.57
C ARG A 21 47.65 -69.00 33.06
N ILE A 22 47.47 -68.94 34.39
CA ILE A 22 46.35 -68.18 35.01
C ILE A 22 46.54 -66.70 34.73
N THR A 23 47.74 -66.16 34.90
CA THR A 23 48.00 -64.72 34.58
C THR A 23 47.77 -64.44 33.10
N LEU A 24 48.17 -65.34 32.20
CA LEU A 24 47.91 -65.20 30.77
C LEU A 24 46.42 -65.17 30.46
N TYR A 25 45.63 -66.15 31.04
CA TYR A 25 44.20 -66.16 30.87
C TYR A 25 43.50 -64.94 31.48
N CYS A 26 43.95 -64.44 32.61
CA CYS A 26 43.46 -63.25 33.24
C CYS A 26 43.73 -62.03 32.31
N VAL A 27 44.90 -61.90 31.74
CA VAL A 27 45.23 -60.80 30.80
C VAL A 27 44.42 -60.92 29.53
N VAL A 28 44.30 -62.12 28.96
CA VAL A 28 43.45 -62.34 27.76
C VAL A 28 42.00 -62.04 28.04
N ALA A 29 41.47 -62.47 29.20
CA ALA A 29 40.11 -62.17 29.62
C ALA A 29 39.88 -60.65 29.85
N LEU A 30 40.84 -59.94 30.43
CA LEU A 30 40.80 -58.51 30.59
C LEU A 30 40.82 -57.74 29.29
N ILE A 31 41.69 -58.16 28.33
CA ILE A 31 41.72 -57.61 26.98
C ILE A 31 40.37 -57.87 26.25
N ALA A 32 39.87 -59.11 26.31
CA ALA A 32 38.60 -59.44 25.72
C ALA A 32 37.43 -58.61 26.33
N ALA A 33 37.43 -58.44 27.65
CA ALA A 33 36.46 -57.59 28.36
C ALA A 33 36.60 -56.13 27.93
N ALA A 34 37.81 -55.58 27.79
CA ALA A 34 38.07 -54.22 27.34
C ALA A 34 37.60 -54.01 25.88
N ILE A 35 37.88 -54.96 25.00
CA ILE A 35 37.38 -54.88 23.59
C ILE A 35 35.84 -54.97 23.55
N THR A 36 35.25 -55.84 24.31
CA THR A 36 33.76 -55.97 24.40
C THR A 36 33.17 -54.70 24.94
N PHE A 37 33.75 -54.10 25.98
CA PHE A 37 33.34 -52.78 26.52
C PHE A 37 33.48 -51.70 25.45
N ALA A 38 34.61 -51.65 24.71
CA ALA A 38 34.83 -50.65 23.67
C ALA A 38 33.88 -50.82 22.47
N CYS A 39 33.39 -52.04 22.20
CA CYS A 39 32.38 -52.31 21.16
C CYS A 39 30.95 -51.88 21.62
N LEU A 40 30.62 -52.04 22.90
CA LEU A 40 29.31 -51.71 23.44
C LEU A 40 29.19 -50.26 23.87
N SER A 41 30.27 -49.66 24.31
CA SER A 41 30.28 -48.25 24.72
C SER A 41 30.17 -47.30 23.55
N ARG A 42 29.20 -46.36 23.62
CA ARG A 42 28.94 -45.35 22.60
C ARG A 42 29.34 -43.98 23.11
N VAL A 43 30.02 -43.21 22.27
CA VAL A 43 30.41 -41.83 22.50
C VAL A 43 29.71 -40.94 21.51
N ASP A 44 29.15 -39.82 21.99
CA ASP A 44 28.50 -38.86 21.13
C ASP A 44 29.53 -38.15 20.23
N MET A 45 29.19 -38.06 18.95
CA MET A 45 29.92 -37.23 18.00
C MET A 45 29.32 -35.84 18.03
N ILE A 46 30.17 -34.82 18.25
CA ILE A 46 29.77 -33.43 18.29
C ILE A 46 30.50 -32.63 17.23
N VAL A 47 29.78 -31.76 16.55
CA VAL A 47 30.33 -30.70 15.71
C VAL A 47 30.28 -29.42 16.52
N THR A 48 31.43 -28.72 16.64
CA THR A 48 31.51 -27.45 17.35
C THR A 48 31.57 -26.30 16.36
N ALA A 49 30.73 -25.28 16.57
CA ALA A 49 30.66 -24.09 15.73
C ALA A 49 30.62 -22.85 16.61
N GLN A 50 31.36 -21.81 16.20
CA GLN A 50 31.37 -20.51 16.87
C GLN A 50 30.36 -19.58 16.18
N GLY A 51 29.76 -18.68 16.96
CA GLY A 51 28.79 -17.74 16.48
C GLY A 51 28.36 -16.70 17.50
N ARG A 52 27.21 -16.15 17.30
CA ARG A 52 26.64 -15.10 18.19
C ARG A 52 25.14 -15.27 18.37
N LEU A 53 24.62 -14.71 19.45
CA LEU A 53 23.19 -14.55 19.63
C LEU A 53 22.65 -13.48 18.67
N ILE A 54 21.55 -13.78 18.04
CA ILE A 54 20.78 -12.84 17.22
C ILE A 54 19.33 -12.82 17.68
N THR A 55 18.61 -11.76 17.38
CA THR A 55 17.15 -11.70 17.50
C THR A 55 16.49 -12.41 16.33
N THR A 56 15.32 -12.98 16.54
CA THR A 56 14.54 -13.64 15.48
C THR A 56 14.08 -12.67 14.41
N ARG A 57 13.81 -11.41 14.79
CA ARG A 57 13.49 -10.32 13.86
C ARG A 57 14.65 -9.35 13.73
N PRO A 58 14.83 -8.75 12.53
CA PRO A 58 15.83 -7.71 12.35
C PRO A 58 15.51 -6.48 13.20
N ASN A 59 16.51 -5.65 13.43
CA ASN A 59 16.33 -4.37 14.09
C ASN A 59 15.29 -3.53 13.34
N LEU A 60 14.42 -2.85 14.10
CA LEU A 60 13.41 -1.96 13.56
C LEU A 60 14.06 -0.61 13.27
N VAL A 61 13.90 -0.15 12.04
CA VAL A 61 14.39 1.15 11.61
C VAL A 61 13.23 2.12 11.59
N VAL A 62 13.36 3.26 12.28
CA VAL A 62 12.38 4.36 12.24
C VAL A 62 12.99 5.50 11.45
N GLN A 63 12.28 5.90 10.41
CA GLN A 63 12.70 6.91 9.45
C GLN A 63 11.54 7.84 9.09
N PRO A 64 11.79 9.13 8.78
CA PRO A 64 10.76 10.05 8.32
C PRO A 64 10.30 9.68 6.90
N LEU A 65 9.02 9.92 6.62
CA LEU A 65 8.44 9.71 5.29
C LEU A 65 8.75 10.87 4.33
N GLU A 66 9.05 12.06 4.87
CA GLU A 66 9.34 13.26 4.10
C GLU A 66 10.50 14.04 4.74
N THR A 67 11.17 14.84 3.91
CA THR A 67 12.20 15.76 4.41
C THR A 67 11.57 16.78 5.36
N SER A 68 12.06 16.82 6.59
CA SER A 68 11.52 17.67 7.66
C SER A 68 12.60 18.16 8.60
N VAL A 69 12.28 19.14 9.43
CA VAL A 69 13.16 19.64 10.50
C VAL A 69 12.81 18.92 11.80
N ILE A 70 13.81 18.46 12.54
CA ILE A 70 13.61 17.88 13.87
C ILE A 70 13.22 18.99 14.85
N ARG A 71 12.03 18.90 15.43
CA ARG A 71 11.57 19.82 16.46
C ARG A 71 11.97 19.37 17.87
N GLU A 72 11.85 18.07 18.14
CA GLU A 72 12.11 17.48 19.45
C GLU A 72 12.50 16.02 19.30
N ILE A 73 13.50 15.57 20.08
CA ILE A 73 13.84 14.16 20.27
C ILE A 73 13.56 13.84 21.75
N ARG A 74 12.71 12.84 22.01
CA ARG A 74 12.24 12.51 23.36
C ARG A 74 12.95 11.33 24.01
N VAL A 75 13.78 10.61 23.27
CA VAL A 75 14.44 9.39 23.71
C VAL A 75 15.96 9.50 23.55
N LYS A 76 16.68 8.68 24.33
CA LYS A 76 18.14 8.52 24.25
C LYS A 76 18.49 7.09 23.90
N ALA A 77 19.71 6.87 23.40
CA ALA A 77 20.24 5.54 23.22
C ALA A 77 20.26 4.79 24.56
N GLY A 78 19.76 3.57 24.59
CA GLY A 78 19.57 2.73 25.78
C GLY A 78 18.18 2.84 26.42
N ASP A 79 17.33 3.78 26.05
CA ASP A 79 15.97 3.89 26.61
C ASP A 79 15.07 2.74 26.17
N VAL A 80 14.21 2.30 27.08
CA VAL A 80 13.15 1.34 26.82
C VAL A 80 11.90 2.08 26.37
N VAL A 81 11.36 1.71 25.22
CA VAL A 81 10.15 2.31 24.64
C VAL A 81 9.10 1.24 24.41
N ASN A 82 7.85 1.59 24.65
CA ASN A 82 6.71 0.74 24.34
C ASN A 82 6.13 1.09 22.97
N ARG A 83 5.38 0.17 22.40
CA ARG A 83 4.68 0.41 21.13
C ARG A 83 3.79 1.66 21.21
N GLY A 84 4.02 2.61 20.30
CA GLY A 84 3.28 3.86 20.23
C GLY A 84 3.94 5.02 20.97
N ASP A 85 5.00 4.80 21.75
CA ASP A 85 5.74 5.88 22.41
C ASP A 85 6.37 6.82 21.38
N VAL A 86 6.32 8.11 21.67
CA VAL A 86 6.86 9.16 20.79
C VAL A 86 8.39 9.21 20.90
N LEU A 87 9.06 8.93 19.81
CA LEU A 87 10.53 8.98 19.69
C LEU A 87 11.02 10.39 19.34
N ALA A 88 10.40 10.98 18.32
CA ALA A 88 10.69 12.35 17.88
C ALA A 88 9.46 13.03 17.29
N VAL A 89 9.48 14.34 17.31
CA VAL A 89 8.46 15.20 16.68
C VAL A 89 9.16 16.04 15.62
N LEU A 90 8.66 15.96 14.40
CA LEU A 90 9.12 16.77 13.27
C LEU A 90 8.31 18.07 13.19
N ASP A 91 8.81 19.08 12.48
CA ASP A 91 8.15 20.37 12.31
C ASP A 91 6.91 20.23 11.38
N PRO A 92 5.70 20.56 11.87
CA PRO A 92 4.47 20.45 11.10
C PRO A 92 4.20 21.62 10.15
N THR A 93 5.02 22.68 10.13
CA THR A 93 4.70 23.97 9.51
C THR A 93 4.35 23.82 8.03
N PHE A 94 5.15 23.10 7.24
CA PHE A 94 4.90 22.91 5.82
C PHE A 94 3.66 22.05 5.57
N SER A 95 3.50 20.95 6.30
CA SER A 95 2.34 20.07 6.14
C SER A 95 1.04 20.71 6.60
N GLN A 96 1.07 21.62 7.61
CA GLN A 96 -0.10 22.40 8.02
C GLN A 96 -0.51 23.42 6.96
N ALA A 97 0.45 24.11 6.34
CA ALA A 97 0.17 25.06 5.26
C ALA A 97 -0.46 24.36 4.04
N ASP A 98 0.09 23.20 3.66
CA ASP A 98 -0.43 22.36 2.58
C ASP A 98 -1.87 21.92 2.84
N LEU A 99 -2.14 21.42 4.06
CA LEU A 99 -3.50 21.04 4.48
C LEU A 99 -4.47 22.21 4.43
N ALA A 100 -4.06 23.38 4.91
CA ALA A 100 -4.90 24.59 4.88
C ALA A 100 -5.22 24.99 3.43
N GLN A 101 -4.24 24.96 2.53
CA GLN A 101 -4.42 25.25 1.11
C GLN A 101 -5.36 24.26 0.42
N LEU A 102 -5.17 22.94 0.66
CA LEU A 102 -6.05 21.92 0.07
C LEU A 102 -7.48 22.00 0.58
N ARG A 103 -7.67 22.29 1.88
CA ARG A 103 -9.01 22.52 2.46
C ARG A 103 -9.70 23.73 1.87
N ALA A 104 -8.99 24.84 1.71
CA ALA A 104 -9.54 26.04 1.08
C ALA A 104 -9.94 25.77 -0.38
N ARG A 105 -9.07 25.09 -1.15
CA ARG A 105 -9.37 24.70 -2.54
C ARG A 105 -10.59 23.78 -2.63
N LEU A 106 -10.70 22.80 -1.74
CA LEU A 106 -11.85 21.88 -1.69
C LEU A 106 -13.15 22.64 -1.38
N ALA A 107 -13.12 23.54 -0.37
CA ALA A 107 -14.27 24.38 -0.02
C ALA A 107 -14.74 25.25 -1.20
N GLY A 108 -13.81 25.81 -1.99
CA GLY A 108 -14.11 26.56 -3.19
C GLY A 108 -14.81 25.72 -4.28
N PHE A 109 -14.36 24.47 -4.49
CA PHE A 109 -15.02 23.55 -5.41
C PHE A 109 -16.40 23.11 -4.91
N ASP A 110 -16.53 22.79 -3.62
CA ASP A 110 -17.82 22.40 -3.02
C ASP A 110 -18.84 23.54 -3.16
N ALA A 111 -18.48 24.77 -2.84
CA ALA A 111 -19.33 25.94 -3.02
C ALA A 111 -19.75 26.15 -4.48
N SER A 112 -18.83 25.95 -5.44
CA SER A 112 -19.15 26.03 -6.87
C SER A 112 -20.11 24.93 -7.32
N ILE A 113 -19.92 23.70 -6.87
CA ILE A 113 -20.81 22.57 -7.18
C ILE A 113 -22.21 22.80 -6.61
N ASP A 114 -22.32 23.29 -5.38
CA ASP A 114 -23.59 23.56 -4.73
C ASP A 114 -24.36 24.67 -5.46
N ARG A 115 -23.67 25.73 -5.93
CA ARG A 115 -24.24 26.74 -6.80
C ARG A 115 -24.77 26.15 -8.11
N LEU A 116 -23.96 25.35 -8.77
CA LEU A 116 -24.34 24.74 -10.07
C LEU A 116 -25.54 23.80 -9.93
N ARG A 117 -25.60 23.05 -8.85
CA ARG A 117 -26.78 22.21 -8.53
C ARG A 117 -28.04 23.07 -8.33
N ALA A 118 -27.91 24.14 -7.53
CA ALA A 118 -29.05 25.07 -7.35
C ALA A 118 -29.52 25.69 -8.67
N GLU A 119 -28.63 26.09 -9.57
CA GLU A 119 -28.94 26.58 -10.91
C GLU A 119 -29.68 25.52 -11.76
N LEU A 120 -29.26 24.26 -11.70
CA LEU A 120 -29.86 23.16 -12.48
C LEU A 120 -31.23 22.73 -11.95
N ASP A 121 -31.36 22.72 -10.62
CA ASP A 121 -32.57 22.32 -9.92
C ASP A 121 -33.61 23.47 -9.88
N GLY A 122 -33.19 24.69 -10.25
CA GLY A 122 -34.05 25.89 -10.15
C GLY A 122 -34.32 26.29 -8.71
N ALA A 123 -33.51 25.79 -7.77
CA ALA A 123 -33.63 26.13 -6.35
C ALA A 123 -32.90 27.43 -6.03
N ASP A 124 -33.23 28.01 -4.86
CA ASP A 124 -32.48 29.17 -4.38
C ASP A 124 -31.17 28.70 -3.70
N TYR A 125 -30.06 29.36 -4.00
CA TYR A 125 -28.79 29.10 -3.35
C TYR A 125 -28.75 29.91 -2.02
N GLY A 126 -29.40 29.32 -0.99
CA GLY A 126 -29.51 29.91 0.35
C GLY A 126 -28.21 29.67 1.13
N VAL A 127 -27.36 30.67 1.18
CA VAL A 127 -26.15 30.66 2.01
C VAL A 127 -26.32 31.72 3.09
N ASP A 128 -26.12 31.35 4.36
CA ASP A 128 -26.15 32.26 5.49
C ASP A 128 -25.03 33.31 5.39
N GLU A 129 -25.26 34.50 5.98
CA GLU A 129 -24.26 35.58 6.01
C GLU A 129 -23.00 35.21 6.80
N THR A 130 -23.04 34.14 7.62
CA THR A 130 -21.91 33.60 8.37
C THR A 130 -21.08 32.59 7.56
N ALA A 131 -21.42 32.39 6.30
CA ALA A 131 -20.77 31.41 5.44
C ALA A 131 -19.35 31.79 5.06
N ASN A 132 -18.59 30.76 4.72
CA ASN A 132 -17.22 30.88 4.20
C ASN A 132 -17.16 31.87 3.02
N ALA A 133 -16.04 32.59 2.88
CA ALA A 133 -15.81 33.57 1.81
C ALA A 133 -16.11 33.03 0.39
N ASP A 134 -15.78 31.74 0.14
CA ASP A 134 -16.05 31.07 -1.12
C ASP A 134 -17.55 30.92 -1.39
N GLN A 135 -18.34 30.55 -0.38
CA GLN A 135 -19.80 30.43 -0.49
C GLN A 135 -20.44 31.80 -0.72
N ALA A 136 -19.98 32.85 -0.04
CA ALA A 136 -20.47 34.21 -0.26
C ALA A 136 -20.16 34.71 -1.68
N LEU A 137 -18.97 34.37 -2.22
CA LEU A 137 -18.62 34.68 -3.60
C LEU A 137 -19.55 33.96 -4.58
N GLN A 138 -19.74 32.65 -4.42
CA GLN A 138 -20.59 31.83 -5.28
C GLN A 138 -22.07 32.29 -5.21
N ARG A 139 -22.54 32.76 -4.05
CA ARG A 139 -23.86 33.38 -3.95
C ARG A 139 -24.02 34.62 -4.82
N ARG A 140 -23.01 35.50 -4.86
CA ARG A 140 -23.03 36.68 -5.74
C ARG A 140 -23.07 36.27 -7.21
N VAL A 141 -22.28 35.28 -7.61
CA VAL A 141 -22.28 34.74 -8.96
C VAL A 141 -23.65 34.16 -9.29
N PHE A 142 -24.24 33.38 -8.39
CA PHE A 142 -25.60 32.81 -8.56
C PHE A 142 -26.63 33.90 -8.80
N LEU A 143 -26.71 34.91 -7.94
CA LEU A 143 -27.66 35.99 -8.05
C LEU A 143 -27.51 36.76 -9.37
N GLN A 144 -26.29 37.05 -9.81
CA GLN A 144 -26.02 37.73 -11.05
C GLN A 144 -26.43 36.87 -12.26
N ARG A 145 -26.13 35.57 -12.28
CA ARG A 145 -26.54 34.65 -13.37
C ARG A 145 -28.04 34.46 -13.43
N LYS A 146 -28.70 34.33 -12.26
CA LYS A 146 -30.14 34.22 -12.15
C LYS A 146 -30.83 35.46 -12.69
N ALA A 147 -30.39 36.66 -12.27
CA ALA A 147 -30.93 37.91 -12.74
C ALA A 147 -30.79 38.06 -14.28
N ALA A 148 -29.64 37.67 -14.85
CA ALA A 148 -29.43 37.70 -16.31
C ALA A 148 -30.34 36.69 -17.03
N TYR A 149 -30.52 35.50 -16.49
CA TYR A 149 -31.43 34.48 -17.01
C TYR A 149 -32.91 34.97 -17.00
N ASP A 150 -33.36 35.47 -15.86
CA ASP A 150 -34.73 35.93 -15.68
C ASP A 150 -35.06 37.11 -16.64
N LEU A 151 -34.12 38.07 -16.77
CA LEU A 151 -34.29 39.19 -17.71
C LEU A 151 -34.39 38.69 -19.16
N GLN A 152 -33.60 37.72 -19.57
CA GLN A 152 -33.67 37.17 -20.93
C GLN A 152 -34.98 36.39 -21.20
N ILE A 153 -35.45 35.63 -20.20
CA ILE A 153 -36.75 34.94 -20.28
C ILE A 153 -37.86 35.96 -20.42
N GLN A 154 -37.87 37.03 -19.63
CA GLN A 154 -38.88 38.12 -19.75
C GLN A 154 -38.85 38.75 -21.16
N ASN A 155 -37.69 38.94 -21.76
CA ASN A 155 -37.55 39.43 -23.13
C ASN A 155 -38.26 38.49 -24.15
N TYR A 156 -37.97 37.18 -24.02
CA TYR A 156 -38.67 36.19 -24.86
C TYR A 156 -40.15 36.14 -24.62
N ASP A 157 -40.61 36.23 -23.37
CA ASP A 157 -42.05 36.27 -23.04
C ASP A 157 -42.71 37.49 -23.68
N ALA A 158 -42.09 38.67 -23.68
CA ALA A 158 -42.57 39.87 -24.35
C ALA A 158 -42.67 39.67 -25.88
N GLN A 159 -41.67 39.02 -26.51
CA GLN A 159 -41.72 38.72 -27.94
C GLN A 159 -42.83 37.73 -28.27
N ILE A 160 -43.03 36.69 -27.47
CA ILE A 160 -44.11 35.69 -27.61
C ILE A 160 -45.47 36.39 -27.47
N ALA A 161 -45.63 37.27 -26.47
CA ALA A 161 -46.88 38.02 -26.26
C ALA A 161 -47.19 38.92 -27.45
N SER A 162 -46.21 39.62 -28.01
CA SER A 162 -46.36 40.45 -29.20
C SER A 162 -46.73 39.64 -30.43
N ALA A 163 -46.03 38.53 -30.69
CA ALA A 163 -46.35 37.64 -31.83
C ALA A 163 -47.77 37.04 -31.69
N ARG A 164 -48.19 36.67 -30.49
CA ARG A 164 -49.54 36.18 -30.22
C ARG A 164 -50.60 37.24 -30.45
N ALA A 165 -50.35 38.47 -30.04
CA ALA A 165 -51.25 39.60 -30.27
C ALA A 165 -51.46 39.85 -31.80
N ASN A 166 -50.34 39.88 -32.54
CA ASN A 166 -50.41 40.07 -34.01
C ASN A 166 -51.17 38.93 -34.72
N LEU A 167 -50.95 37.67 -34.29
CA LEU A 167 -51.66 36.53 -34.79
C LEU A 167 -53.18 36.68 -34.55
N LYS A 168 -53.56 37.05 -33.32
CA LYS A 168 -55.00 37.24 -32.95
C LYS A 168 -55.65 38.37 -33.73
N THR A 169 -54.96 39.47 -33.97
CA THR A 169 -55.46 40.58 -34.81
C THR A 169 -55.70 40.11 -36.23
N ALA A 170 -54.71 39.38 -36.84
CA ALA A 170 -54.92 38.84 -38.20
C ALA A 170 -56.09 37.82 -38.28
N GLN A 171 -56.28 36.98 -37.27
CA GLN A 171 -57.36 36.03 -37.16
C GLN A 171 -58.77 36.75 -37.07
N ASN A 172 -58.83 37.83 -36.28
CA ASN A 172 -60.02 38.64 -36.20
C ASN A 172 -60.34 39.33 -37.54
N GLU A 173 -59.31 39.84 -38.23
CA GLU A 173 -59.44 40.46 -39.55
C GLU A 173 -59.94 39.44 -40.62
N GLU A 174 -59.37 38.20 -40.58
CA GLU A 174 -59.89 37.10 -41.43
C GLU A 174 -61.38 36.85 -41.24
N LEU A 175 -61.83 36.79 -39.97
CA LEU A 175 -63.22 36.56 -39.68
C LEU A 175 -64.14 37.63 -40.31
N VAL A 176 -63.75 38.91 -40.16
CA VAL A 176 -64.47 40.03 -40.74
C VAL A 176 -64.48 40.00 -42.28
N LEU A 177 -63.31 39.71 -42.90
CA LEU A 177 -63.22 39.61 -44.36
C LEU A 177 -63.99 38.41 -44.90
N ALA A 178 -63.99 37.25 -44.17
CA ALA A 178 -64.80 36.09 -44.57
C ALA A 178 -66.35 36.39 -44.59
N GLN A 179 -66.82 37.10 -43.54
CA GLN A 179 -68.23 37.57 -43.53
C GLN A 179 -68.57 38.54 -44.67
N ARG A 180 -67.57 39.45 -44.94
CA ARG A 180 -67.73 40.40 -46.05
C ARG A 180 -67.75 39.68 -47.41
N LEU A 181 -66.90 38.63 -47.59
CA LEU A 181 -66.86 37.82 -48.78
C LEU A 181 -68.19 37.12 -49.03
N ASP A 182 -68.82 36.51 -48.00
CA ASP A 182 -70.14 35.87 -48.08
C ASP A 182 -71.25 36.87 -48.52
N THR A 183 -71.23 38.08 -47.96
CA THR A 183 -72.09 39.16 -48.35
C THR A 183 -71.94 39.54 -49.81
N MET A 184 -70.69 39.71 -50.31
CA MET A 184 -70.37 40.06 -51.69
C MET A 184 -70.76 38.95 -52.69
N GLN A 185 -70.54 37.66 -52.27
CA GLN A 185 -71.01 36.50 -53.06
C GLN A 185 -72.54 36.52 -53.24
N SER A 186 -73.28 36.81 -52.16
CA SER A 186 -74.72 36.92 -52.18
C SER A 186 -75.25 38.07 -53.14
N ILE A 187 -74.59 39.23 -53.08
CA ILE A 187 -74.80 40.37 -53.95
C ILE A 187 -74.55 40.03 -55.41
N GLU A 188 -73.39 39.37 -55.73
CA GLU A 188 -73.05 38.93 -57.07
C GLU A 188 -74.12 37.94 -57.64
N ALA A 189 -74.46 36.91 -56.81
CA ALA A 189 -75.53 35.94 -57.16
C ALA A 189 -76.87 36.60 -57.48
N MET A 190 -77.29 37.58 -56.66
CA MET A 190 -78.52 38.34 -56.86
C MET A 190 -78.44 39.12 -58.18
N ARG A 191 -77.33 39.82 -58.45
CA ARG A 191 -77.20 40.61 -59.69
C ARG A 191 -77.09 39.74 -60.94
N ASN A 192 -76.48 38.57 -60.82
CA ASN A 192 -76.44 37.57 -61.88
C ASN A 192 -77.84 37.04 -62.24
N ALA A 193 -78.62 36.75 -61.22
CA ALA A 193 -80.03 36.29 -61.39
C ALA A 193 -80.87 37.35 -62.02
N LEU A 194 -80.75 38.65 -61.71
CA LEU A 194 -81.46 39.76 -62.33
C LEU A 194 -80.99 39.96 -63.81
N MET A 195 -79.70 39.82 -64.14
CA MET A 195 -79.17 39.87 -65.49
C MET A 195 -79.75 38.72 -66.32
N ALA A 196 -79.81 37.50 -65.82
CA ALA A 196 -80.39 36.34 -66.51
C ALA A 196 -81.91 36.52 -66.85
N LYS A 197 -82.61 37.38 -66.07
CA LYS A 197 -84.00 37.77 -66.33
C LYS A 197 -84.15 38.98 -67.20
N GLU A 198 -83.07 39.47 -67.84
CA GLU A 198 -83.01 40.65 -68.72
C GLU A 198 -83.41 41.99 -68.06
N VAL A 199 -83.52 42.03 -66.72
CA VAL A 199 -83.84 43.23 -65.92
C VAL A 199 -82.63 43.91 -65.33
N GLY A 200 -81.45 43.26 -65.35
CA GLY A 200 -80.20 43.73 -64.73
C GLY A 200 -79.19 44.24 -65.74
N SER A 201 -78.39 45.26 -65.36
CA SER A 201 -77.25 45.77 -66.16
C SER A 201 -76.01 44.88 -66.04
N ARG A 202 -75.41 44.48 -67.16
CA ARG A 202 -74.14 43.74 -67.25
C ARG A 202 -73.02 44.48 -66.56
N LEU A 203 -72.98 45.78 -66.58
CA LEU A 203 -71.97 46.62 -65.91
C LEU A 203 -72.06 46.40 -64.37
N ASN A 204 -73.31 46.41 -63.82
CA ASN A 204 -73.57 46.24 -62.40
C ASN A 204 -73.10 44.82 -61.91
N PHE A 205 -73.30 43.78 -62.73
CA PHE A 205 -72.82 42.44 -62.46
C PHE A 205 -71.25 42.42 -62.40
N LEU A 206 -70.61 42.98 -63.45
CA LEU A 206 -69.13 43.02 -63.51
C LEU A 206 -68.57 43.83 -62.34
N LEU A 207 -69.10 44.96 -61.93
CA LEU A 207 -68.73 45.73 -60.75
C LEU A 207 -68.89 44.91 -59.45
N SER A 208 -69.92 44.10 -59.26
CA SER A 208 -70.10 43.27 -58.09
C SER A 208 -69.11 42.12 -58.08
N ARG A 209 -68.78 41.55 -59.23
CA ARG A 209 -67.74 40.51 -59.37
C ARG A 209 -66.33 41.05 -59.02
N ASP A 210 -66.02 42.22 -59.49
CA ASP A 210 -64.77 42.89 -59.20
C ASP A 210 -64.59 43.16 -57.67
N ALA A 211 -65.67 43.72 -57.04
CA ALA A 211 -65.68 43.92 -55.58
C ALA A 211 -65.53 42.61 -54.77
N ARG A 212 -66.16 41.50 -55.26
CA ARG A 212 -65.95 40.20 -54.62
C ARG A 212 -64.50 39.71 -54.74
N LEU A 213 -63.94 39.79 -55.98
CA LEU A 213 -62.52 39.38 -56.19
C LEU A 213 -61.50 40.20 -55.36
N GLU A 214 -61.80 41.50 -55.19
CA GLU A 214 -60.99 42.36 -54.31
C GLU A 214 -61.03 41.85 -52.84
N VAL A 215 -62.24 41.55 -52.33
CA VAL A 215 -62.33 40.99 -50.91
C VAL A 215 -61.67 39.62 -50.82
N GLU A 216 -61.82 38.76 -51.85
CA GLU A 216 -61.17 37.43 -51.90
C GLU A 216 -59.70 37.54 -51.91
N SER A 217 -59.11 38.47 -52.68
CA SER A 217 -57.62 38.74 -52.67
C SER A 217 -57.15 39.26 -51.33
N ASN A 218 -57.93 40.16 -50.67
CA ASN A 218 -57.58 40.65 -49.36
C ASN A 218 -57.62 39.52 -48.31
N LEU A 219 -58.65 38.62 -48.37
CA LEU A 219 -58.74 37.48 -47.52
C LEU A 219 -57.56 36.50 -47.66
N ALA A 220 -57.15 36.24 -48.94
CA ALA A 220 -55.96 35.42 -49.23
C ALA A 220 -54.68 36.03 -48.65
N ARG A 221 -54.54 37.35 -48.75
CA ARG A 221 -53.39 38.09 -48.17
C ARG A 221 -53.35 37.93 -46.59
N ILE A 222 -54.49 38.09 -45.93
CA ILE A 222 -54.61 37.95 -44.47
C ILE A 222 -54.34 36.51 -44.03
N ARG A 223 -54.81 35.51 -44.78
CA ARG A 223 -54.48 34.10 -44.54
C ARG A 223 -53.02 33.84 -44.62
N GLY A 224 -52.34 34.42 -45.59
CA GLY A 224 -50.85 34.41 -45.67
C GLY A 224 -50.20 35.03 -44.42
N SER A 225 -50.73 36.21 -43.99
CA SER A 225 -50.22 36.86 -42.74
C SER A 225 -50.43 36.03 -41.47
N ILE A 226 -51.49 35.24 -41.36
CA ILE A 226 -51.79 34.35 -40.27
C ILE A 226 -50.68 33.24 -40.22
N VAL A 227 -50.35 32.67 -41.37
CA VAL A 227 -49.26 31.64 -41.44
C VAL A 227 -47.94 32.25 -41.00
N ASP A 228 -47.56 33.42 -41.49
CA ASP A 228 -46.33 34.12 -41.12
C ASP A 228 -46.30 34.44 -39.63
N ASN A 229 -47.40 34.96 -39.05
CA ASN A 229 -47.46 35.24 -37.61
C ASN A 229 -47.41 33.99 -36.76
N THR A 230 -47.99 32.86 -37.25
CA THR A 230 -47.88 31.56 -36.59
C THR A 230 -46.42 31.10 -36.55
N HIS A 231 -45.72 31.17 -37.68
CA HIS A 231 -44.28 30.84 -37.72
C HIS A 231 -43.41 31.74 -36.82
N ARG A 232 -43.74 33.05 -36.75
CA ARG A 232 -43.05 33.96 -35.82
C ARG A 232 -43.26 33.61 -34.36
N LEU A 233 -44.50 33.24 -33.99
CA LEU A 233 -44.82 32.79 -32.64
C LEU A 233 -44.07 31.50 -32.28
N ASP A 234 -44.09 30.51 -33.19
CA ASP A 234 -43.43 29.23 -32.95
C ASP A 234 -41.90 29.40 -32.89
N LYS A 235 -41.33 30.28 -33.74
CA LYS A 235 -39.92 30.63 -33.65
C LYS A 235 -39.58 31.26 -32.29
N ALA A 236 -40.30 32.26 -31.82
CA ALA A 236 -40.03 32.91 -30.54
C ALA A 236 -40.09 31.92 -29.36
N ARG A 237 -41.05 30.96 -29.39
CA ARG A 237 -41.12 29.87 -28.39
C ARG A 237 -39.94 28.92 -28.49
N ALA A 238 -39.51 28.55 -29.69
CA ALA A 238 -38.34 27.70 -29.90
C ALA A 238 -37.07 28.38 -29.39
N ASP A 239 -36.87 29.67 -29.72
CA ASP A 239 -35.72 30.44 -29.28
C ASP A 239 -35.64 30.51 -27.74
N GLN A 240 -36.75 30.72 -27.04
CA GLN A 240 -36.83 30.68 -25.57
C GLN A 240 -36.40 29.31 -25.01
N LYS A 241 -36.90 28.20 -25.61
CA LYS A 241 -36.54 26.84 -25.19
C LYS A 241 -35.05 26.54 -25.42
N VAL A 242 -34.53 27.00 -26.58
CA VAL A 242 -33.07 26.83 -26.89
C VAL A 242 -32.23 27.56 -25.86
N PHE A 243 -32.55 28.82 -25.55
CA PHE A 243 -31.84 29.59 -24.53
C PHE A 243 -31.86 28.89 -23.16
N ALA A 244 -33.02 28.42 -22.69
CA ALA A 244 -33.11 27.69 -21.42
C ALA A 244 -32.30 26.38 -21.43
N ALA A 245 -32.28 25.67 -22.55
CA ALA A 245 -31.48 24.44 -22.70
C ALA A 245 -29.97 24.74 -22.73
N GLU A 246 -29.57 25.82 -23.40
CA GLU A 246 -28.17 26.26 -23.44
C GLU A 246 -27.66 26.69 -22.07
N PHE A 247 -28.45 27.42 -21.31
CA PHE A 247 -28.11 27.80 -19.95
C PHE A 247 -27.88 26.56 -19.06
N ARG A 248 -28.78 25.58 -19.11
CA ARG A 248 -28.63 24.32 -18.38
C ARG A 248 -27.39 23.53 -18.86
N ARG A 249 -27.19 23.45 -20.17
CA ARG A 249 -26.02 22.74 -20.74
C ARG A 249 -24.71 23.35 -20.26
N ALA A 250 -24.59 24.68 -20.22
CA ALA A 250 -23.44 25.37 -19.71
C ALA A 250 -23.16 25.05 -18.22
N ALA A 251 -24.21 25.04 -17.40
CA ALA A 251 -24.11 24.66 -15.99
C ALA A 251 -23.69 23.19 -15.81
N TYR A 252 -24.23 22.26 -16.62
CA TYR A 252 -23.82 20.85 -16.60
C TYR A 252 -22.36 20.66 -17.01
N GLN A 253 -21.92 21.35 -18.06
CA GLN A 253 -20.52 21.30 -18.51
C GLN A 253 -19.57 21.76 -17.40
N GLU A 254 -19.85 22.91 -16.77
CA GLU A 254 -19.07 23.42 -15.64
C GLU A 254 -19.06 22.43 -14.47
N LEU A 255 -20.20 21.77 -14.18
CA LEU A 255 -20.31 20.77 -13.13
C LEU A 255 -19.46 19.52 -13.45
N VAL A 256 -19.52 19.02 -14.67
CA VAL A 256 -18.74 17.85 -15.12
C VAL A 256 -17.24 18.13 -15.07
N GLU A 257 -16.80 19.35 -15.33
CA GLU A 257 -15.41 19.76 -15.23
C GLU A 257 -14.95 19.96 -13.78
N THR A 258 -15.86 20.42 -12.90
CA THR A 258 -15.53 20.75 -11.51
C THR A 258 -15.50 19.52 -10.61
N LEU A 259 -16.40 18.55 -10.82
CA LEU A 259 -16.48 17.33 -10.02
C LEU A 259 -15.16 16.52 -9.96
N PRO A 260 -14.48 16.23 -11.08
CA PRO A 260 -13.20 15.52 -11.02
C PRO A 260 -12.11 16.31 -10.29
N LYS A 261 -12.06 17.64 -10.44
CA LYS A 261 -11.13 18.52 -9.75
C LYS A 261 -11.35 18.48 -8.24
N ARG A 262 -12.61 18.57 -7.83
CA ARG A 262 -13.02 18.42 -6.42
C ARG A 262 -12.59 17.07 -5.85
N ASN A 263 -12.91 15.97 -6.56
CA ASN A 263 -12.58 14.62 -6.11
C ASN A 263 -11.07 14.39 -6.04
N GLY A 264 -10.31 14.87 -7.04
CA GLY A 264 -8.86 14.83 -7.01
C GLY A 264 -8.28 15.57 -5.79
N THR A 265 -8.77 16.80 -5.53
CA THR A 265 -8.33 17.59 -4.37
C THR A 265 -8.72 16.91 -3.04
N ALA A 266 -9.88 16.24 -2.97
CA ALA A 266 -10.27 15.49 -1.78
C ALA A 266 -9.33 14.30 -1.49
N GLU A 267 -8.88 13.59 -2.54
CA GLU A 267 -7.89 12.51 -2.36
C GLU A 267 -6.50 13.04 -2.02
N GLU A 268 -6.09 14.19 -2.57
CA GLU A 268 -4.86 14.88 -2.16
C GLU A 268 -4.93 15.30 -0.69
N LEU A 269 -6.08 15.82 -0.24
CA LEU A 269 -6.29 16.19 1.16
C LEU A 269 -6.14 14.98 2.10
N LYS A 270 -6.75 13.84 1.77
CA LYS A 270 -6.60 12.60 2.55
C LYS A 270 -5.14 12.16 2.66
N LYS A 271 -4.39 12.23 1.55
CA LYS A 271 -2.94 11.93 1.55
C LYS A 271 -2.16 12.89 2.45
N ALA A 272 -2.45 14.17 2.37
CA ALA A 272 -1.80 15.19 3.19
C ALA A 272 -2.16 15.03 4.69
N GLU A 273 -3.38 14.63 5.04
CA GLU A 273 -3.80 14.32 6.41
C GLU A 273 -3.06 13.10 6.96
N LEU A 274 -2.88 12.04 6.16
CA LEU A 274 -2.09 10.88 6.54
C LEU A 274 -0.62 11.26 6.77
N ARG A 275 -0.01 12.05 5.87
CA ARG A 275 1.36 12.55 6.03
C ARG A 275 1.53 13.34 7.32
N ARG A 276 0.54 14.18 7.68
CA ARG A 276 0.56 14.93 8.94
C ARG A 276 0.59 14.01 10.17
N GLN A 277 -0.09 12.87 10.15
CA GLN A 277 -0.04 11.90 11.26
C GLN A 277 1.36 11.29 11.43
N LEU A 278 2.11 11.16 10.33
CA LEU A 278 3.45 10.58 10.31
C LEU A 278 4.58 11.58 10.67
N ILE A 279 4.26 12.82 10.99
CA ILE A 279 5.20 13.81 11.54
C ILE A 279 5.69 13.40 12.93
N VAL A 280 4.87 12.69 13.70
CA VAL A 280 5.24 12.12 14.99
C VAL A 280 5.80 10.73 14.73
N LEU A 281 7.09 10.56 14.97
CA LEU A 281 7.76 9.27 14.85
C LEU A 281 7.54 8.47 16.14
N ASN A 282 6.78 7.39 16.03
CA ASN A 282 6.44 6.51 17.16
C ASN A 282 7.18 5.18 17.05
N ALA A 283 7.39 4.53 18.20
CA ALA A 283 7.92 3.17 18.26
C ALA A 283 6.90 2.17 17.67
N PRO A 284 7.28 1.34 16.68
CA PRO A 284 6.37 0.36 16.05
C PRO A 284 6.09 -0.86 16.92
N ALA A 285 6.96 -1.14 17.91
CA ALA A 285 6.86 -2.26 18.86
C ALA A 285 7.58 -1.92 20.15
N ASP A 286 7.39 -2.75 21.19
CA ASP A 286 8.15 -2.66 22.43
C ASP A 286 9.63 -2.98 22.14
N ALA A 287 10.51 -2.03 22.41
CA ALA A 287 11.90 -2.12 21.97
C ALA A 287 12.84 -1.32 22.89
N VAL A 288 14.13 -1.52 22.68
CA VAL A 288 15.20 -0.68 23.25
C VAL A 288 15.82 0.13 22.13
N VAL A 289 16.01 1.42 22.34
CA VAL A 289 16.69 2.31 21.40
C VAL A 289 18.18 1.93 21.35
N LEU A 290 18.60 1.34 20.23
CA LEU A 290 19.99 0.92 20.04
C LEU A 290 20.88 2.11 19.65
N ASP A 291 20.42 2.87 18.65
CA ASP A 291 21.16 3.98 18.09
C ASP A 291 20.25 5.08 17.61
N ILE A 292 20.73 6.32 17.66
CA ILE A 292 20.06 7.52 17.18
C ILE A 292 21.03 8.20 16.22
N ALA A 293 20.57 8.54 15.01
CA ALA A 293 21.38 9.29 14.06
C ALA A 293 21.97 10.54 14.72
N ASN A 294 23.22 10.84 14.39
CA ASN A 294 23.91 12.02 14.95
C ASN A 294 23.32 13.31 14.37
N ARG A 295 22.09 13.63 14.82
CA ARG A 295 21.30 14.80 14.44
C ARG A 295 20.86 15.55 15.68
N THR A 296 20.87 16.87 15.60
CA THR A 296 20.42 17.75 16.68
C THR A 296 19.04 18.34 16.36
N VAL A 297 18.34 18.81 17.40
CA VAL A 297 17.12 19.60 17.23
C VAL A 297 17.42 20.80 16.32
N GLY A 298 16.56 21.08 15.34
CA GLY A 298 16.74 22.09 14.31
C GLY A 298 17.46 21.58 13.04
N SER A 299 18.01 20.36 13.03
CA SER A 299 18.61 19.79 11.82
C SER A 299 17.55 19.25 10.86
N VAL A 300 17.85 19.27 9.56
CA VAL A 300 17.03 18.70 8.50
C VAL A 300 17.33 17.21 8.37
N VAL A 301 16.30 16.39 8.38
CA VAL A 301 16.34 14.96 8.04
C VAL A 301 15.68 14.74 6.69
N ARG A 302 16.26 13.86 5.88
CA ARG A 302 15.75 13.53 4.56
C ARG A 302 14.76 12.37 4.62
N GLU A 303 13.94 12.27 3.60
CA GLU A 303 13.09 11.09 3.37
C GLU A 303 13.93 9.81 3.43
N ALA A 304 13.38 8.77 4.09
CA ALA A 304 13.99 7.46 4.27
C ALA A 304 15.38 7.46 4.97
N GLU A 305 15.81 8.56 5.57
CA GLU A 305 17.02 8.61 6.39
C GLU A 305 16.75 7.91 7.73
N THR A 306 17.57 6.90 8.09
CA THR A 306 17.43 6.21 9.36
C THR A 306 17.68 7.16 10.52
N LEU A 307 16.67 7.42 11.34
CA LEU A 307 16.79 8.28 12.52
C LEU A 307 16.96 7.49 13.81
N PHE A 308 16.23 6.38 13.96
CA PHE A 308 16.34 5.49 15.11
C PHE A 308 16.50 4.06 14.65
N VAL A 309 17.34 3.32 15.37
CA VAL A 309 17.46 1.87 15.28
C VAL A 309 16.99 1.27 16.60
N LEU A 310 15.96 0.45 16.55
CA LEU A 310 15.33 -0.15 17.73
C LEU A 310 15.55 -1.67 17.72
N VAL A 311 15.84 -2.24 18.88
CA VAL A 311 15.91 -3.69 19.08
C VAL A 311 14.64 -4.15 19.80
N PRO A 312 13.81 -5.01 19.19
CA PRO A 312 12.62 -5.54 19.84
C PRO A 312 12.96 -6.28 21.15
N ARG A 313 12.12 -6.12 22.18
CA ARG A 313 12.40 -6.61 23.52
C ARG A 313 11.88 -8.04 23.79
N ASP A 314 10.75 -8.40 23.23
CA ASP A 314 10.04 -9.66 23.51
C ASP A 314 10.32 -10.76 22.49
N GLU A 315 11.57 -10.81 21.97
CA GLU A 315 11.86 -11.79 20.94
C GLU A 315 12.67 -12.97 21.47
N THR A 316 12.32 -14.14 20.95
CA THR A 316 13.11 -15.36 21.15
C THR A 316 14.48 -15.16 20.52
N LEU A 317 15.51 -15.40 21.31
CA LEU A 317 16.89 -15.37 20.83
C LEU A 317 17.19 -16.66 20.07
N ARG A 318 17.94 -16.50 18.98
CA ARG A 318 18.51 -17.59 18.19
C ARG A 318 20.04 -17.48 18.26
N ALA A 319 20.73 -18.61 18.16
CA ALA A 319 22.15 -18.58 17.94
C ALA A 319 22.46 -18.76 16.44
N GLU A 320 23.14 -17.79 15.85
CA GLU A 320 23.70 -17.89 14.50
C GLU A 320 25.13 -18.38 14.63
N VAL A 321 25.42 -19.58 14.12
CA VAL A 321 26.76 -20.19 14.20
C VAL A 321 27.29 -20.53 12.82
N ASN A 322 28.64 -20.51 12.69
CA ASN A 322 29.33 -20.78 11.45
C ASN A 322 29.90 -22.19 11.50
N VAL A 323 29.36 -23.09 10.70
CA VAL A 323 29.83 -24.48 10.57
C VAL A 323 30.76 -24.58 9.37
N GLU A 324 31.92 -25.21 9.55
CA GLU A 324 32.87 -25.42 8.45
C GLU A 324 32.31 -26.38 7.38
N GLY A 325 32.67 -26.14 6.12
CA GLY A 325 32.20 -26.95 4.98
C GLY A 325 32.46 -28.46 5.11
N ARG A 326 33.50 -28.83 5.82
CA ARG A 326 33.84 -30.26 6.07
C ARG A 326 32.88 -30.96 7.04
N ASP A 327 32.21 -30.21 7.92
CA ASP A 327 31.37 -30.74 9.00
C ASP A 327 29.89 -30.61 8.69
N ILE A 328 29.50 -29.77 7.71
CA ILE A 328 28.09 -29.46 7.38
C ILE A 328 27.31 -30.68 6.93
N GLY A 329 27.96 -31.63 6.23
CA GLY A 329 27.31 -32.86 5.78
C GLY A 329 26.79 -33.78 6.89
N GLN A 330 27.20 -33.53 8.14
CA GLN A 330 26.78 -34.29 9.32
C GLN A 330 25.69 -33.54 10.11
N VAL A 331 25.45 -32.26 9.83
CA VAL A 331 24.47 -31.44 10.55
C VAL A 331 23.14 -31.51 9.82
N ALA A 332 22.06 -31.81 10.56
CA ALA A 332 20.70 -31.88 10.04
C ALA A 332 19.75 -31.04 10.89
N VAL A 333 18.69 -30.52 10.25
CA VAL A 333 17.62 -29.80 10.93
C VAL A 333 16.94 -30.72 11.98
N GLY A 334 16.64 -30.15 13.15
CA GLY A 334 16.04 -30.86 14.29
C GLY A 334 17.05 -31.54 15.22
N GLN A 335 18.35 -31.49 14.93
CA GLN A 335 19.38 -32.04 15.84
C GLN A 335 19.46 -31.24 17.14
N ALA A 336 19.65 -31.96 18.26
CA ALA A 336 19.83 -31.32 19.55
C ALA A 336 21.20 -30.61 19.62
N VAL A 337 21.17 -29.39 20.14
CA VAL A 337 22.35 -28.53 20.29
C VAL A 337 22.50 -28.06 21.72
N ARG A 338 23.71 -28.07 22.21
CA ARG A 338 24.09 -27.47 23.47
C ARG A 338 24.88 -26.18 23.18
N VAL A 339 24.35 -25.05 23.69
CA VAL A 339 24.96 -23.74 23.47
C VAL A 339 25.67 -23.23 24.71
N LYS A 340 26.94 -22.93 24.58
CA LYS A 340 27.79 -22.36 25.61
C LYS A 340 27.98 -20.88 25.32
N PHE A 341 27.91 -20.04 26.34
CA PHE A 341 28.13 -18.59 26.22
C PHE A 341 29.54 -18.26 26.69
N GLU A 342 30.30 -17.52 25.91
CA GLU A 342 31.68 -17.15 26.30
C GLU A 342 31.68 -16.23 27.51
N ALA A 343 30.69 -15.34 27.64
CA ALA A 343 30.56 -14.45 28.80
C ALA A 343 30.22 -15.19 30.11
N PHE A 344 29.76 -16.45 30.04
CA PHE A 344 29.29 -17.23 31.20
C PHE A 344 29.94 -18.63 31.20
N PRO A 345 31.00 -18.87 32.00
CA PRO A 345 31.64 -20.17 32.08
C PRO A 345 30.65 -21.28 32.40
N PHE A 346 30.54 -22.27 31.50
CA PHE A 346 29.50 -23.31 31.53
C PHE A 346 29.56 -24.22 32.76
N GLN A 347 30.77 -24.37 33.38
CA GLN A 347 30.95 -25.14 34.59
C GLN A 347 30.15 -24.55 35.76
N LYS A 348 29.98 -23.22 35.79
CA LYS A 348 29.33 -22.50 36.89
C LYS A 348 27.87 -22.15 36.54
N TYR A 349 27.61 -21.79 35.29
CA TYR A 349 26.35 -21.23 34.87
C TYR A 349 25.48 -22.20 34.06
N GLY A 350 26.06 -23.32 33.61
CA GLY A 350 25.36 -24.29 32.75
C GLY A 350 25.42 -23.92 31.27
N THR A 351 24.61 -24.59 30.48
CA THR A 351 24.49 -24.42 29.04
C THR A 351 23.04 -24.28 28.65
N ALA A 352 22.75 -23.49 27.60
CA ALA A 352 21.42 -23.51 26.99
C ALA A 352 21.26 -24.73 26.09
N THR A 353 20.01 -25.18 25.95
CA THR A 353 19.66 -26.24 25.00
C THR A 353 18.85 -25.67 23.86
N GLY A 354 19.05 -26.20 22.68
CA GLY A 354 18.35 -25.79 21.48
C GLY A 354 18.30 -26.88 20.44
N GLU A 355 17.76 -26.55 19.28
CA GLU A 355 17.68 -27.41 18.11
C GLU A 355 18.12 -26.64 16.87
N VAL A 356 18.71 -27.37 15.90
CA VAL A 356 19.03 -26.82 14.58
C VAL A 356 17.72 -26.50 13.86
N GLY A 357 17.44 -25.19 13.67
CA GLY A 357 16.23 -24.72 13.00
C GLY A 357 16.42 -24.62 11.49
N VAL A 358 17.46 -23.90 11.03
CA VAL A 358 17.70 -23.65 9.61
C VAL A 358 19.20 -23.78 9.32
N ILE A 359 19.49 -24.41 8.17
CA ILE A 359 20.84 -24.49 7.62
C ILE A 359 20.84 -23.71 6.31
N SER A 360 21.79 -22.82 6.12
CA SER A 360 21.95 -22.05 4.88
C SER A 360 22.24 -22.99 3.71
N GLN A 361 21.59 -22.75 2.58
CA GLN A 361 21.79 -23.53 1.34
C GLN A 361 23.03 -23.11 0.57
N ASP A 362 23.65 -21.98 0.93
CA ASP A 362 24.85 -21.47 0.29
C ASP A 362 25.96 -21.25 1.31
N SER A 363 27.21 -21.34 0.85
CA SER A 363 28.39 -21.13 1.65
C SER A 363 28.79 -19.65 1.65
N PHE A 364 29.22 -19.17 2.79
CA PHE A 364 29.74 -17.82 2.98
C PHE A 364 31.27 -17.85 3.09
N SER A 365 31.90 -16.97 2.34
CA SER A 365 33.34 -16.70 2.54
C SER A 365 33.47 -15.46 3.40
N PRO A 366 34.37 -15.41 4.36
CA PRO A 366 34.64 -14.18 5.12
C PRO A 366 35.10 -13.10 4.16
N GLU A 367 34.37 -12.00 4.08
CA GLU A 367 34.81 -10.81 3.35
C GLU A 367 36.09 -10.28 3.98
N ALA A 368 37.18 -10.29 3.22
CA ALA A 368 38.43 -9.64 3.60
C ALA A 368 38.22 -8.11 3.59
N LYS A 369 37.68 -7.55 4.68
CA LYS A 369 37.77 -6.11 4.97
C LYS A 369 39.09 -5.77 5.61
N ALA A 370 40.19 -5.92 4.87
CA ALA A 370 41.46 -5.20 5.12
C ALA A 370 42.41 -5.53 3.98
N GLU A 371 42.88 -4.54 3.28
CA GLU A 371 43.99 -4.64 2.33
C GLU A 371 45.23 -5.23 3.05
N GLY A 372 45.72 -6.35 2.56
CA GLY A 372 47.07 -6.80 2.82
C GLY A 372 47.32 -8.19 3.41
N VAL A 373 46.32 -8.93 3.96
CA VAL A 373 46.59 -10.28 4.48
C VAL A 373 45.54 -11.26 3.91
N ARG A 374 45.95 -12.04 2.90
CA ARG A 374 45.19 -13.21 2.42
C ARG A 374 45.22 -14.29 3.51
N ARG A 375 44.32 -14.21 4.50
CA ARG A 375 43.97 -15.38 5.30
C ARG A 375 42.85 -16.11 4.52
N SER A 376 43.23 -17.19 3.87
CA SER A 376 42.30 -18.16 3.32
C SER A 376 41.55 -18.79 4.50
N SER A 377 40.48 -18.17 4.94
CA SER A 377 39.52 -18.82 5.83
C SER A 377 38.60 -19.70 4.98
N ALA A 378 38.47 -20.97 5.39
CA ALA A 378 37.62 -21.92 4.71
C ALA A 378 36.15 -21.42 4.62
N PRO A 379 35.41 -21.73 3.54
CA PRO A 379 34.04 -21.40 3.43
C PRO A 379 33.23 -22.06 4.55
N TYR A 380 32.24 -21.33 5.08
CA TYR A 380 31.39 -21.79 6.16
C TYR A 380 29.89 -21.68 5.78
N TYR A 381 29.08 -22.49 6.44
CA TYR A 381 27.62 -22.43 6.35
C TYR A 381 27.05 -21.82 7.61
N ARG A 382 26.05 -20.95 7.46
CA ARG A 382 25.33 -20.39 8.60
C ARG A 382 24.25 -21.37 9.05
N VAL A 383 24.26 -21.65 10.34
CA VAL A 383 23.25 -22.49 10.98
C VAL A 383 22.56 -21.66 12.06
N LEU A 384 21.22 -21.61 11.97
CA LEU A 384 20.38 -20.95 12.98
C LEU A 384 19.88 -22.01 13.95
N ILE A 385 20.10 -21.77 15.23
CA ILE A 385 19.72 -22.66 16.33
C ILE A 385 18.64 -21.98 17.14
N ASP A 386 17.49 -22.63 17.24
CA ASP A 386 16.37 -22.19 18.07
C ASP A 386 16.64 -22.62 19.54
N LEU A 387 16.74 -21.63 20.42
CA LEU A 387 16.97 -21.89 21.84
C LEU A 387 15.66 -22.28 22.51
N ARG A 388 15.59 -23.45 23.15
CA ARG A 388 14.40 -23.92 23.87
C ARG A 388 14.47 -23.56 25.35
N ASP A 389 15.62 -23.74 25.99
CA ASP A 389 15.83 -23.43 27.39
C ASP A 389 17.07 -22.51 27.54
N THR A 390 16.78 -21.30 28.00
CA THR A 390 17.78 -20.24 28.22
C THR A 390 18.05 -20.02 29.70
N HIS A 391 17.55 -20.93 30.58
CA HIS A 391 17.71 -20.78 32.03
C HIS A 391 19.12 -21.17 32.47
N LEU A 392 19.99 -20.19 32.58
CA LEU A 392 21.29 -20.36 33.20
C LEU A 392 21.12 -20.38 34.72
N ARG A 393 21.84 -21.30 35.39
CA ARG A 393 21.86 -21.41 36.86
C ARG A 393 22.62 -20.25 37.47
N LEU A 394 21.95 -19.32 38.12
CA LEU A 394 22.59 -18.26 38.89
C LEU A 394 22.33 -18.39 40.38
N PRO A 395 23.31 -18.04 41.24
CA PRO A 395 23.13 -17.94 42.68
C PRO A 395 22.19 -16.80 43.11
N SER A 396 22.04 -15.77 42.28
CA SER A 396 21.22 -14.59 42.60
C SER A 396 20.75 -13.87 41.32
N GLY A 397 19.62 -14.29 40.76
CA GLY A 397 18.93 -13.58 39.71
C GLY A 397 18.88 -14.30 38.34
N ARG A 398 18.11 -13.76 37.39
CA ARG A 398 18.04 -14.22 35.99
C ARG A 398 19.12 -13.53 35.17
N VAL A 399 19.95 -14.30 34.43
CA VAL A 399 20.84 -13.72 33.42
C VAL A 399 20.00 -13.24 32.26
N GLN A 400 20.13 -11.99 31.92
CA GLN A 400 19.56 -11.46 30.68
C GLN A 400 20.57 -11.72 29.55
N LEU A 401 20.23 -12.64 28.65
CA LEU A 401 20.99 -12.87 27.44
C LEU A 401 20.76 -11.69 26.49
N ILE A 402 21.84 -11.13 25.94
CA ILE A 402 21.79 -9.95 25.09
C ILE A 402 22.18 -10.37 23.67
N PRO A 403 21.49 -9.90 22.61
CA PRO A 403 21.92 -10.09 21.23
C PRO A 403 23.36 -9.61 21.04
N GLY A 404 24.13 -10.31 20.20
CA GLY A 404 25.54 -10.03 19.97
C GLY A 404 26.50 -10.79 20.86
N MET A 405 26.08 -11.46 21.93
CA MET A 405 26.92 -12.30 22.76
C MET A 405 27.52 -13.44 21.94
N ALA A 406 28.84 -13.67 22.09
CA ALA A 406 29.54 -14.77 21.47
C ALA A 406 29.15 -16.11 22.12
N VAL A 407 28.89 -17.11 21.25
CA VAL A 407 28.45 -18.45 21.66
C VAL A 407 29.26 -19.53 20.93
N THR A 408 29.38 -20.68 21.60
CA THR A 408 29.87 -21.91 20.98
C THR A 408 28.79 -22.95 21.05
N ALA A 409 28.36 -23.43 19.89
CA ALA A 409 27.33 -24.48 19.76
C ALA A 409 27.99 -25.84 19.58
N GLU A 410 27.54 -26.82 20.35
CA GLU A 410 27.90 -28.22 20.23
C GLU A 410 26.71 -29.01 19.71
N MET A 411 26.72 -29.33 18.41
CA MET A 411 25.67 -30.08 17.72
C MET A 411 25.94 -31.57 17.83
N LYS A 412 24.97 -32.34 18.33
CA LYS A 412 25.08 -33.78 18.42
C LYS A 412 24.71 -34.41 17.04
N VAL A 413 25.73 -34.80 16.28
CA VAL A 413 25.57 -35.29 14.90
C VAL A 413 25.48 -36.82 14.82
N GLY A 414 25.82 -37.54 15.87
CA GLY A 414 25.73 -38.98 15.88
C GLY A 414 26.32 -39.63 17.11
N GLN A 415 26.40 -40.95 17.09
CA GLN A 415 27.11 -41.75 18.10
C GLN A 415 28.06 -42.73 17.42
N ARG A 416 29.24 -42.90 17.98
CA ARG A 416 30.19 -43.92 17.53
C ARG A 416 30.62 -44.78 18.70
N THR A 417 30.92 -46.08 18.40
CA THR A 417 31.50 -46.97 19.41
C THR A 417 32.95 -46.57 19.68
N VAL A 418 33.44 -46.74 20.91
CA VAL A 418 34.84 -46.42 21.30
C VAL A 418 35.83 -47.14 20.41
N ILE A 419 35.57 -48.40 20.01
CA ILE A 419 36.43 -49.17 19.14
C ILE A 419 36.52 -48.55 17.74
N SER A 420 35.46 -47.98 17.20
CA SER A 420 35.46 -47.33 15.89
C SER A 420 36.34 -46.07 15.90
N TYR A 421 36.44 -45.38 17.04
CA TYR A 421 37.31 -44.21 17.17
C TYR A 421 38.78 -44.57 17.01
N PHE A 422 39.24 -45.73 17.56
CA PHE A 422 40.59 -46.20 17.42
C PHE A 422 40.88 -46.83 16.06
N LEU A 423 39.91 -47.49 15.46
CA LEU A 423 40.07 -48.17 14.16
C LEU A 423 40.01 -47.21 12.96
N TYR A 424 39.27 -46.10 13.08
CA TYR A 424 39.04 -45.18 11.97
C TYR A 424 40.32 -44.58 11.36
N PRO A 425 41.34 -44.12 12.14
CA PRO A 425 42.57 -43.64 11.54
C PRO A 425 43.35 -44.73 10.79
N LEU A 426 43.28 -45.99 11.31
CA LEU A 426 43.92 -47.12 10.66
C LEU A 426 43.23 -47.53 9.35
N LEU A 427 41.93 -47.53 9.37
CA LEU A 427 41.11 -47.82 8.16
C LEU A 427 41.27 -46.72 7.11
N ARG A 428 41.32 -45.48 7.53
CA ARG A 428 41.57 -44.35 6.64
C ARG A 428 42.98 -44.42 6.01
N GLY A 429 44.00 -44.69 6.80
CA GLY A 429 45.35 -44.83 6.29
C GLY A 429 45.51 -46.02 5.30
N LEU A 430 44.77 -47.11 5.52
CA LEU A 430 44.71 -48.24 4.58
C LEU A 430 43.94 -47.85 3.28
N ASP A 431 42.83 -47.16 3.38
CA ASP A 431 42.06 -46.77 2.18
C ASP A 431 42.82 -45.71 1.34
N GLU A 432 43.51 -44.76 1.99
CA GLU A 432 44.36 -43.78 1.31
C GLU A 432 45.63 -44.41 0.69
N SER A 433 46.19 -45.49 1.28
CA SER A 433 47.39 -46.17 0.74
C SER A 433 47.10 -47.21 -0.36
N ILE A 434 45.88 -47.69 -0.45
CA ILE A 434 45.44 -48.69 -1.51
C ILE A 434 44.98 -47.97 -2.79
N ARG A 435 44.66 -46.69 -2.74
CA ARG A 435 44.33 -45.88 -3.90
C ARG A 435 45.59 -45.19 -4.41
N GLU A 436 46.31 -45.84 -5.30
CA GLU A 436 47.23 -45.20 -6.21
C GLU A 436 46.47 -44.42 -7.27
N TYR A 437 46.91 -43.20 -7.55
CA TYR A 437 46.41 -42.36 -8.65
C TYR A 437 46.85 -42.96 -9.99
#